data_efa40fd56901fa54cfae60d3093626e0
#
_entry.id   efa40fd56901fa54cfae60d3093626e0
#
_cell.length_a   1.000
_cell.length_b   1.000
_cell.length_c   1.000
_cell.angle_alpha   90.00
_cell.angle_beta   90.00
_cell.angle_gamma   90.00
#
_symmetry.space_group_name_H-M   'P 1'
#
loop_
_entity.id
_entity.type
_entity.pdbx_description
1 polymer ?
#
loop_
_entity_poly.entity_id
_entity_poly.type
_entity_poly.pdbx_seq_one_letter_code
_entity_poly.pdbx_strand_id
1 'polypeptide(L)'
;MATMFAEPLFIFELANNHMGDVNHGLRMIREFHKIASRFDFRFAFKFQLRTIPEFIHPHYRDRMDIKYVKRFTDTALVKEDFMTLHQEVKHLGMLSICTPFDEIAVATVASMEFDAFKIASCSFTDWPLLEEIVKYDLPIIASTAGSEITEIDNVVSFFQHRAKDFAILHCVGEYPTQDSQLQLNQIDMFKKRYPDITVGYSTHEEPDNVESIKLAVAKGSMIFEKHVAIETEAYPKNAYSSTPSQISNWLEAAAQAYAMCGVSGERHVFSEKEKSDLRQFKRGVFVKRDVKAGEIIKPEDCYFSWPKDDDQLLANDFSKYMQFTTKRDLKRDDGLLFAHLHVQNNREKVHQIVQSVNELVKQSNVPVPGWADLEISHHYGIDKFDEYGITMVTIVNRDYCKKYIIMLPGQNHPEQYHKQKEETFVILHGEFEMALDGEPRIAKRGDVITIKPGTRHAFSSAGGGIIEEISTTHFVNDSYYTDPSIVENKNRKTLLSYWIL
;
A
#
# COMPACT_ATOMS: atom_id res chain seq x y z
N MET A 1 6.75 -16.08 -15.71
CA MET A 1 7.79 -16.78 -14.92
C MET A 1 8.01 -15.94 -13.67
N ALA A 2 8.37 -16.55 -12.52
CA ALA A 2 8.75 -15.75 -11.36
C ALA A 2 10.07 -15.04 -11.69
N THR A 3 10.17 -13.73 -11.41
CA THR A 3 11.41 -12.97 -11.59
C THR A 3 12.47 -13.46 -10.61
N MET A 4 13.73 -13.47 -11.02
CA MET A 4 14.87 -13.75 -10.14
C MET A 4 14.94 -12.77 -8.97
N PHE A 5 14.37 -11.58 -9.14
CA PHE A 5 14.49 -10.45 -8.22
C PHE A 5 13.27 -10.27 -7.29
N ALA A 6 12.41 -11.29 -7.14
CA ALA A 6 11.23 -11.23 -6.27
C ALA A 6 11.54 -11.13 -4.77
N GLU A 7 12.73 -11.57 -4.37
CA GLU A 7 13.21 -11.55 -2.99
C GLU A 7 14.57 -10.83 -2.89
N PRO A 8 14.92 -10.26 -1.73
CA PRO A 8 16.18 -9.57 -1.53
C PRO A 8 17.39 -10.44 -1.89
N LEU A 9 18.31 -9.88 -2.68
CA LEU A 9 19.53 -10.54 -3.15
C LEU A 9 20.76 -9.74 -2.74
N PHE A 10 21.69 -10.37 -2.02
CA PHE A 10 22.97 -9.81 -1.61
C PHE A 10 24.09 -10.38 -2.46
N ILE A 11 24.85 -9.53 -3.14
CA ILE A 11 25.87 -9.89 -4.11
C ILE A 11 27.26 -9.55 -3.55
N PHE A 12 28.10 -10.55 -3.42
CA PHE A 12 29.50 -10.40 -3.07
C PHE A 12 30.32 -10.25 -4.35
N GLU A 13 30.80 -9.04 -4.63
CA GLU A 13 31.60 -8.72 -5.79
C GLU A 13 33.07 -9.11 -5.57
N LEU A 14 33.51 -10.19 -6.19
CA LEU A 14 34.88 -10.65 -6.15
C LEU A 14 35.80 -9.77 -6.99
N ALA A 15 35.30 -9.26 -8.13
CA ALA A 15 36.10 -8.52 -9.12
C ALA A 15 37.43 -9.24 -9.45
N ASN A 16 38.53 -8.51 -9.35
CA ASN A 16 39.90 -9.06 -9.51
C ASN A 16 40.58 -9.38 -8.16
N ASN A 17 39.83 -9.40 -7.04
CA ASN A 17 40.41 -9.61 -5.71
C ASN A 17 40.88 -11.07 -5.47
N HIS A 18 40.57 -11.99 -6.38
CA HIS A 18 41.20 -13.31 -6.44
C HIS A 18 42.71 -13.24 -6.83
N MET A 19 43.20 -12.10 -7.34
CA MET A 19 44.59 -11.79 -7.64
C MET A 19 45.27 -12.75 -8.63
N GLY A 20 44.49 -13.43 -9.50
CA GLY A 20 45.00 -14.46 -10.42
C GLY A 20 45.30 -15.81 -9.75
N ASP A 21 44.92 -15.97 -8.48
CA ASP A 21 45.13 -17.17 -7.68
C ASP A 21 43.79 -17.84 -7.36
N VAL A 22 43.57 -19.02 -7.96
CA VAL A 22 42.34 -19.81 -7.74
C VAL A 22 42.15 -20.20 -6.28
N ASN A 23 43.23 -20.56 -5.58
CA ASN A 23 43.16 -20.96 -4.18
C ASN A 23 42.74 -19.79 -3.29
N HIS A 24 43.24 -18.58 -3.59
CA HIS A 24 42.80 -17.37 -2.91
C HIS A 24 41.32 -17.08 -3.21
N GLY A 25 40.87 -17.21 -4.45
CA GLY A 25 39.47 -17.11 -4.85
C GLY A 25 38.58 -18.11 -4.13
N LEU A 26 38.95 -19.39 -4.08
CA LEU A 26 38.21 -20.42 -3.32
C LEU A 26 38.13 -20.11 -1.83
N ARG A 27 39.24 -19.64 -1.24
CA ARG A 27 39.25 -19.20 0.17
C ARG A 27 38.25 -18.07 0.39
N MET A 28 38.20 -17.07 -0.48
CA MET A 28 37.25 -15.96 -0.39
C MET A 28 35.79 -16.48 -0.44
N ILE A 29 35.47 -17.31 -1.44
CA ILE A 29 34.12 -17.87 -1.59
C ILE A 29 33.69 -18.60 -0.30
N ARG A 30 34.54 -19.45 0.24
CA ARG A 30 34.26 -20.23 1.46
C ARG A 30 34.11 -19.38 2.71
N GLU A 31 34.98 -18.39 2.92
CA GLU A 31 34.89 -17.50 4.10
C GLU A 31 33.67 -16.61 4.07
N PHE A 32 33.32 -16.05 2.92
CA PHE A 32 32.10 -15.24 2.79
C PHE A 32 30.82 -16.09 2.86
N HIS A 33 30.86 -17.32 2.35
CA HIS A 33 29.73 -18.25 2.53
C HIS A 33 29.48 -18.57 4.01
N LYS A 34 30.52 -18.77 4.83
CA LYS A 34 30.36 -18.98 6.28
C LYS A 34 29.65 -17.80 6.97
N ILE A 35 29.86 -16.58 6.49
CA ILE A 35 29.14 -15.41 7.00
C ILE A 35 27.70 -15.42 6.49
N ALA A 36 27.50 -15.61 5.18
CA ALA A 36 26.20 -15.63 4.52
C ALA A 36 25.25 -16.66 5.16
N SER A 37 25.75 -17.86 5.47
CA SER A 37 24.94 -18.96 6.06
C SER A 37 24.35 -18.66 7.46
N ARG A 38 24.70 -17.54 8.07
CA ARG A 38 24.14 -17.07 9.36
C ARG A 38 22.87 -16.23 9.18
N PHE A 39 22.53 -15.87 7.94
CA PHE A 39 21.42 -14.97 7.63
C PHE A 39 20.43 -15.65 6.68
N ASP A 40 19.16 -15.37 6.85
CA ASP A 40 18.07 -15.85 6.00
C ASP A 40 17.86 -14.88 4.83
N PHE A 41 18.89 -14.74 3.98
CA PHE A 41 18.87 -13.97 2.75
C PHE A 41 19.33 -14.82 1.58
N ARG A 42 19.03 -14.35 0.37
CA ARG A 42 19.61 -14.94 -0.87
C ARG A 42 20.95 -14.29 -1.15
N PHE A 43 21.92 -15.11 -1.52
CA PHE A 43 23.29 -14.67 -1.78
C PHE A 43 23.76 -15.06 -3.16
N ALA A 44 24.59 -14.18 -3.73
CA ALA A 44 25.30 -14.46 -4.97
C ALA A 44 26.79 -14.09 -4.83
N PHE A 45 27.65 -14.82 -5.53
CA PHE A 45 29.00 -14.38 -5.84
C PHE A 45 29.06 -13.84 -7.26
N LYS A 46 29.73 -12.68 -7.44
CA LYS A 46 29.87 -12.05 -8.74
C LYS A 46 31.32 -12.01 -9.18
N PHE A 47 31.53 -12.39 -10.43
CA PHE A 47 32.82 -12.46 -11.12
C PHE A 47 32.88 -11.42 -12.24
N GLN A 48 34.10 -11.18 -12.75
CA GLN A 48 34.34 -10.35 -13.92
C GLN A 48 35.12 -11.15 -14.95
N LEU A 49 34.67 -11.20 -16.19
CA LEU A 49 35.32 -11.90 -17.27
C LEU A 49 35.68 -10.95 -18.40
N ARG A 50 36.94 -11.01 -18.83
CA ARG A 50 37.49 -10.35 -20.00
C ARG A 50 38.26 -11.32 -20.83
N THR A 51 38.08 -11.31 -22.14
CA THR A 51 38.87 -12.08 -23.06
C THR A 51 40.15 -11.29 -23.35
N ILE A 52 41.15 -11.41 -22.46
CA ILE A 52 42.33 -10.51 -22.42
C ILE A 52 43.01 -10.30 -23.78
N PRO A 53 43.26 -11.35 -24.61
CA PRO A 53 43.89 -11.14 -25.93
C PRO A 53 43.11 -10.23 -26.86
N GLU A 54 41.76 -10.29 -26.82
CA GLU A 54 40.85 -9.50 -27.67
C GLU A 54 40.46 -8.19 -27.00
N PHE A 55 40.31 -8.18 -25.68
CA PHE A 55 39.87 -7.01 -24.91
C PHE A 55 40.96 -5.92 -24.89
N ILE A 56 42.26 -6.30 -24.83
CA ILE A 56 43.38 -5.33 -24.87
C ILE A 56 43.86 -5.19 -26.31
N HIS A 57 43.81 -3.95 -26.82
CA HIS A 57 44.29 -3.64 -28.16
C HIS A 57 45.75 -4.13 -28.36
N PRO A 58 46.10 -4.77 -29.47
CA PRO A 58 47.40 -5.39 -29.68
C PRO A 58 48.64 -4.50 -29.41
N HIS A 59 48.56 -3.20 -29.72
CA HIS A 59 49.66 -2.25 -29.46
C HIS A 59 49.90 -1.93 -27.99
N TYR A 60 48.95 -2.30 -27.09
CA TYR A 60 49.03 -1.99 -25.66
C TYR A 60 49.20 -3.24 -24.79
N ARG A 61 49.17 -4.44 -25.32
CA ARG A 61 49.24 -5.71 -24.55
C ARG A 61 50.44 -5.80 -23.64
N ASP A 62 51.58 -5.28 -24.10
CA ASP A 62 52.87 -5.34 -23.36
C ASP A 62 53.10 -4.06 -22.53
N ARG A 63 52.14 -3.11 -22.51
CA ARG A 63 52.27 -1.83 -21.80
C ARG A 63 51.91 -1.98 -20.33
N MET A 64 52.77 -2.66 -19.56
CA MET A 64 52.61 -2.87 -18.12
C MET A 64 52.75 -1.59 -17.27
N ASP A 65 53.17 -0.48 -17.88
CA ASP A 65 53.13 0.87 -17.31
C ASP A 65 51.70 1.44 -17.23
N ILE A 66 50.75 0.92 -18.04
CA ILE A 66 49.34 1.27 -17.96
C ILE A 66 48.69 0.45 -16.86
N LYS A 67 48.24 1.12 -15.79
CA LYS A 67 47.72 0.51 -14.56
C LYS A 67 46.73 -0.63 -14.82
N TYR A 68 45.74 -0.44 -15.70
CA TYR A 68 44.69 -1.44 -15.92
C TYR A 68 45.11 -2.56 -16.88
N VAL A 69 46.01 -2.30 -17.85
CA VAL A 69 46.62 -3.35 -18.66
C VAL A 69 47.37 -4.31 -17.75
N LYS A 70 48.24 -3.75 -16.90
CA LYS A 70 49.00 -4.56 -15.92
C LYS A 70 48.02 -5.33 -15.00
N ARG A 71 47.03 -4.69 -14.42
CA ARG A 71 46.10 -5.32 -13.49
C ARG A 71 45.33 -6.48 -14.14
N PHE A 72 44.73 -6.26 -15.30
CA PHE A 72 43.97 -7.31 -15.98
C PHE A 72 44.84 -8.48 -16.44
N THR A 73 46.05 -8.20 -16.89
CA THR A 73 47.02 -9.27 -17.26
C THR A 73 47.49 -10.07 -16.05
N ASP A 74 47.87 -9.40 -14.95
CA ASP A 74 48.39 -10.05 -13.74
C ASP A 74 47.29 -10.86 -13.01
N THR A 75 46.03 -10.50 -13.17
CA THR A 75 44.91 -11.18 -12.50
C THR A 75 44.06 -12.03 -13.45
N ALA A 76 44.56 -12.27 -14.69
CA ALA A 76 43.84 -13.13 -15.63
C ALA A 76 43.76 -14.57 -15.10
N LEU A 77 42.59 -15.18 -15.23
CA LEU A 77 42.36 -16.59 -14.98
C LEU A 77 41.99 -17.28 -16.29
N VAL A 78 42.45 -18.51 -16.47
CA VAL A 78 42.00 -19.34 -17.58
C VAL A 78 40.59 -19.86 -17.34
N LYS A 79 39.93 -20.34 -18.39
CA LYS A 79 38.53 -20.79 -18.32
C LYS A 79 38.30 -21.86 -17.25
N GLU A 80 39.22 -22.80 -17.13
CA GLU A 80 39.20 -23.92 -16.18
C GLU A 80 39.23 -23.42 -14.72
N ASP A 81 39.96 -22.36 -14.46
CA ASP A 81 40.05 -21.72 -13.15
C ASP A 81 38.76 -21.01 -12.80
N PHE A 82 38.18 -20.27 -13.75
CA PHE A 82 36.84 -19.69 -13.58
C PHE A 82 35.77 -20.76 -13.31
N MET A 83 35.79 -21.86 -14.05
CA MET A 83 34.87 -22.98 -13.82
C MET A 83 35.04 -23.57 -12.42
N THR A 84 36.25 -23.66 -11.90
CA THR A 84 36.55 -24.15 -10.55
C THR A 84 35.91 -23.23 -9.50
N LEU A 85 36.08 -21.92 -9.63
CA LEU A 85 35.46 -20.93 -8.72
C LEU A 85 33.93 -20.93 -8.83
N HIS A 86 33.39 -20.97 -10.05
CA HIS A 86 31.95 -21.03 -10.30
C HIS A 86 31.31 -22.29 -9.69
N GLN A 87 31.93 -23.46 -9.89
CA GLN A 87 31.43 -24.71 -9.32
C GLN A 87 31.42 -24.70 -7.79
N GLU A 88 32.40 -24.08 -7.14
CA GLU A 88 32.41 -23.92 -5.69
C GLU A 88 31.24 -23.04 -5.21
N VAL A 89 30.90 -21.94 -5.89
CA VAL A 89 29.75 -21.11 -5.58
C VAL A 89 28.45 -21.92 -5.67
N LYS A 90 28.29 -22.69 -6.75
CA LYS A 90 27.11 -23.55 -6.95
C LYS A 90 27.03 -24.68 -5.91
N HIS A 91 28.17 -25.30 -5.58
CA HIS A 91 28.26 -26.35 -4.55
C HIS A 91 27.81 -25.86 -3.18
N LEU A 92 28.12 -24.60 -2.85
CA LEU A 92 27.71 -23.94 -1.61
C LEU A 92 26.29 -23.40 -1.65
N GLY A 93 25.53 -23.62 -2.73
CA GLY A 93 24.12 -23.22 -2.84
C GLY A 93 23.90 -21.71 -3.04
N MET A 94 24.94 -20.98 -3.43
CA MET A 94 24.82 -19.55 -3.77
C MET A 94 24.58 -19.38 -5.28
N LEU A 95 23.97 -18.26 -5.65
CA LEU A 95 23.84 -17.85 -7.06
C LEU A 95 25.18 -17.37 -7.59
N SER A 96 25.41 -17.58 -8.87
CA SER A 96 26.60 -17.14 -9.58
C SER A 96 26.24 -16.07 -10.61
N ILE A 97 26.92 -14.92 -10.57
CA ILE A 97 26.70 -13.80 -11.48
C ILE A 97 28.02 -13.47 -12.14
N CYS A 98 28.01 -13.11 -13.42
CA CYS A 98 29.23 -12.69 -14.08
C CYS A 98 29.02 -11.38 -14.86
N THR A 99 30.01 -10.49 -14.78
CA THR A 99 30.14 -9.30 -15.60
C THR A 99 31.04 -9.60 -16.80
N PRO A 100 30.51 -9.84 -18.00
CA PRO A 100 31.31 -9.85 -19.21
C PRO A 100 31.67 -8.42 -19.63
N PHE A 101 32.87 -8.23 -20.18
CA PHE A 101 33.32 -6.92 -20.67
C PHE A 101 33.57 -6.89 -22.17
N ASP A 102 33.33 -8.00 -22.86
CA ASP A 102 33.42 -8.15 -24.31
C ASP A 102 32.44 -9.23 -24.78
N GLU A 103 32.14 -9.26 -26.08
CA GLU A 103 31.15 -10.17 -26.68
C GLU A 103 31.55 -11.64 -26.58
N ILE A 104 32.86 -11.93 -26.63
CA ILE A 104 33.38 -13.31 -26.47
C ILE A 104 33.17 -13.76 -25.02
N ALA A 105 33.40 -12.86 -24.07
CA ALA A 105 33.15 -13.12 -22.67
C ALA A 105 31.66 -13.42 -22.40
N VAL A 106 30.71 -12.75 -23.10
CA VAL A 106 29.27 -13.06 -23.00
C VAL A 106 28.96 -14.48 -23.35
N ALA A 107 29.45 -14.95 -24.53
CA ALA A 107 29.25 -16.31 -24.97
C ALA A 107 29.89 -17.33 -24.02
N THR A 108 31.06 -16.99 -23.46
CA THR A 108 31.76 -17.83 -22.47
C THR A 108 30.96 -17.97 -21.19
N VAL A 109 30.46 -16.87 -20.62
CA VAL A 109 29.62 -16.86 -19.41
C VAL A 109 28.34 -17.67 -19.62
N ALA A 110 27.66 -17.50 -20.75
CA ALA A 110 26.49 -18.29 -21.10
C ALA A 110 26.78 -19.79 -21.17
N SER A 111 27.96 -20.19 -21.73
CA SER A 111 28.39 -21.59 -21.82
C SER A 111 28.75 -22.22 -20.48
N MET A 112 29.01 -21.41 -19.46
CA MET A 112 29.35 -21.84 -18.09
C MET A 112 28.12 -21.97 -17.18
N GLU A 113 26.91 -21.65 -17.65
CA GLU A 113 25.66 -21.75 -16.91
C GLU A 113 25.62 -20.87 -15.63
N PHE A 114 26.10 -19.64 -15.74
CA PHE A 114 25.86 -18.62 -14.69
C PHE A 114 24.39 -18.32 -14.57
N ASP A 115 23.94 -17.88 -13.37
CA ASP A 115 22.54 -17.63 -13.08
C ASP A 115 22.05 -16.26 -13.58
N ALA A 116 22.96 -15.29 -13.79
CA ALA A 116 22.63 -13.96 -14.34
C ALA A 116 23.84 -13.26 -14.96
N PHE A 117 23.57 -12.34 -15.89
CA PHE A 117 24.54 -11.36 -16.37
C PHE A 117 24.53 -10.10 -15.49
N LYS A 118 25.72 -9.50 -15.34
CA LYS A 118 25.85 -8.15 -14.80
C LYS A 118 26.44 -7.23 -15.86
N ILE A 119 25.88 -6.05 -16.01
CA ILE A 119 26.42 -4.97 -16.85
C ILE A 119 27.07 -3.95 -15.90
N ALA A 120 28.37 -3.73 -16.05
CA ALA A 120 29.09 -2.70 -15.30
C ALA A 120 28.66 -1.29 -15.73
N SER A 121 28.81 -0.30 -14.85
CA SER A 121 28.47 1.09 -15.19
C SER A 121 29.20 1.62 -16.42
N CYS A 122 30.49 1.26 -16.59
CA CYS A 122 31.28 1.65 -17.77
C CYS A 122 30.82 1.00 -19.09
N SER A 123 30.01 -0.07 -19.01
CA SER A 123 29.43 -0.76 -20.16
C SER A 123 27.94 -0.54 -20.29
N PHE A 124 27.36 0.38 -19.51
CA PHE A 124 25.91 0.57 -19.45
C PHE A 124 25.30 0.95 -20.81
N THR A 125 26.03 1.70 -21.63
CA THR A 125 25.65 2.11 -23.00
C THR A 125 26.55 1.47 -24.08
N ASP A 126 27.23 0.38 -23.77
CA ASP A 126 28.01 -0.40 -24.74
C ASP A 126 27.06 -1.25 -25.60
N TRP A 127 26.46 -0.65 -26.60
CA TRP A 127 25.43 -1.28 -27.42
C TRP A 127 25.85 -2.60 -28.07
N PRO A 128 27.08 -2.78 -28.62
CA PRO A 128 27.53 -4.08 -29.10
C PRO A 128 27.45 -5.16 -28.02
N LEU A 129 27.89 -4.85 -26.80
CA LEU A 129 27.84 -5.77 -25.67
C LEU A 129 26.39 -6.07 -25.25
N LEU A 130 25.52 -5.04 -25.20
CA LEU A 130 24.10 -5.22 -24.85
C LEU A 130 23.38 -6.09 -25.89
N GLU A 131 23.63 -5.88 -27.17
CA GLU A 131 23.08 -6.69 -28.26
C GLU A 131 23.54 -8.13 -28.22
N GLU A 132 24.73 -8.41 -27.69
CA GLU A 132 25.20 -9.78 -27.47
C GLU A 132 24.52 -10.42 -26.26
N ILE A 133 24.47 -9.72 -25.11
CA ILE A 133 23.85 -10.21 -23.87
C ILE A 133 22.39 -10.59 -24.10
N VAL A 134 21.63 -9.79 -24.83
CA VAL A 134 20.19 -9.99 -25.03
C VAL A 134 19.84 -11.27 -25.80
N LYS A 135 20.79 -11.89 -26.49
CA LYS A 135 20.59 -13.16 -27.21
C LYS A 135 20.34 -14.35 -26.27
N TYR A 136 20.77 -14.22 -25.02
CA TYR A 136 20.68 -15.30 -24.04
C TYR A 136 19.47 -15.06 -23.10
N ASP A 137 18.83 -16.13 -22.66
CA ASP A 137 17.68 -16.05 -21.76
C ASP A 137 18.11 -16.16 -20.28
N LEU A 138 18.87 -15.17 -19.83
CA LEU A 138 19.35 -15.04 -18.46
C LEU A 138 18.87 -13.70 -17.87
N PRO A 139 18.58 -13.63 -16.56
CA PRO A 139 18.36 -12.38 -15.85
C PRO A 139 19.54 -11.41 -16.00
N ILE A 140 19.24 -10.12 -16.02
CA ILE A 140 20.25 -9.08 -16.27
C ILE A 140 20.18 -8.03 -15.16
N ILE A 141 21.32 -7.71 -14.58
CA ILE A 141 21.48 -6.63 -13.60
C ILE A 141 22.42 -5.57 -14.19
N ALA A 142 22.05 -4.29 -14.17
CA ALA A 142 22.90 -3.21 -14.69
C ALA A 142 23.12 -2.10 -13.65
N SER A 143 24.37 -1.66 -13.48
CA SER A 143 24.71 -0.49 -12.64
C SER A 143 24.70 0.79 -13.46
N THR A 144 24.23 1.90 -12.86
CA THR A 144 23.92 3.15 -13.56
C THR A 144 24.86 4.33 -13.24
N ALA A 145 26.03 4.07 -12.61
CA ALA A 145 26.95 5.15 -12.25
C ALA A 145 27.42 5.91 -13.50
N GLY A 146 27.35 7.25 -13.45
CA GLY A 146 27.79 8.13 -14.53
C GLY A 146 26.86 8.20 -15.74
N SER A 147 25.72 7.48 -15.75
CA SER A 147 24.77 7.48 -16.86
C SER A 147 23.73 8.59 -16.70
N GLU A 148 23.45 9.30 -17.78
CA GLU A 148 22.38 10.27 -17.86
C GLU A 148 21.03 9.60 -17.88
N ILE A 149 19.96 10.30 -17.42
CA ILE A 149 18.62 9.74 -17.34
C ILE A 149 18.09 9.24 -18.69
N THR A 150 18.41 9.92 -19.77
CA THR A 150 18.02 9.54 -21.13
C THR A 150 18.72 8.26 -21.60
N GLU A 151 19.96 8.02 -21.17
CA GLU A 151 20.69 6.78 -21.44
C GLU A 151 20.04 5.62 -20.69
N ILE A 152 19.66 5.88 -19.40
CA ILE A 152 18.96 4.86 -18.59
C ILE A 152 17.60 4.53 -19.20
N ASP A 153 16.81 5.52 -19.65
CA ASP A 153 15.55 5.31 -20.35
C ASP A 153 15.72 4.39 -21.58
N ASN A 154 16.75 4.65 -22.37
CA ASN A 154 17.03 3.87 -23.59
C ASN A 154 17.38 2.41 -23.27
N VAL A 155 18.24 2.16 -22.28
CA VAL A 155 18.67 0.82 -21.89
C VAL A 155 17.52 0.05 -21.23
N VAL A 156 16.75 0.69 -20.35
CA VAL A 156 15.56 0.08 -19.74
C VAL A 156 14.55 -0.31 -20.82
N SER A 157 14.24 0.60 -21.74
CA SER A 157 13.35 0.35 -22.86
C SER A 157 13.83 -0.79 -23.76
N PHE A 158 15.14 -0.85 -24.03
CA PHE A 158 15.77 -1.90 -24.84
C PHE A 158 15.53 -3.29 -24.25
N PHE A 159 15.73 -3.49 -22.94
CA PHE A 159 15.52 -4.78 -22.29
C PHE A 159 14.06 -5.11 -22.05
N GLN A 160 13.22 -4.11 -21.73
CA GLN A 160 11.77 -4.30 -21.56
C GLN A 160 11.11 -4.75 -22.87
N HIS A 161 11.43 -4.13 -24.00
CA HIS A 161 10.89 -4.53 -25.31
C HIS A 161 11.26 -5.97 -25.70
N ARG A 162 12.32 -6.53 -25.12
CA ARG A 162 12.77 -7.91 -25.32
C ARG A 162 12.30 -8.87 -24.23
N ALA A 163 11.41 -8.38 -23.33
CA ALA A 163 10.84 -9.14 -22.21
C ALA A 163 11.90 -9.82 -21.32
N LYS A 164 13.04 -9.15 -21.11
CA LYS A 164 14.10 -9.67 -20.23
C LYS A 164 13.78 -9.41 -18.77
N ASP A 165 14.10 -10.37 -17.89
CA ASP A 165 14.13 -10.16 -16.44
C ASP A 165 15.30 -9.22 -16.14
N PHE A 166 15.00 -7.93 -15.91
CA PHE A 166 15.96 -6.85 -15.87
C PHE A 166 15.86 -6.05 -14.58
N ALA A 167 17.01 -5.75 -13.97
CA ALA A 167 17.11 -4.91 -12.79
C ALA A 167 18.19 -3.84 -12.96
N ILE A 168 17.99 -2.68 -12.36
CA ILE A 168 18.97 -1.59 -12.31
C ILE A 168 19.46 -1.35 -10.88
N LEU A 169 20.75 -1.05 -10.73
CA LEU A 169 21.33 -0.66 -9.46
C LEU A 169 21.70 0.81 -9.47
N HIS A 170 21.17 1.56 -8.50
CA HIS A 170 21.76 2.86 -8.19
C HIS A 170 23.21 2.65 -7.74
N CYS A 171 24.12 3.38 -8.35
CA CYS A 171 25.54 3.25 -8.13
C CYS A 171 26.24 4.59 -8.29
N VAL A 172 27.29 4.83 -7.50
CA VAL A 172 28.18 5.98 -7.65
C VAL A 172 29.59 5.46 -7.99
N GLY A 173 30.18 6.03 -9.04
CA GLY A 173 31.48 5.60 -9.60
C GLY A 173 32.71 6.22 -8.93
N GLU A 174 32.61 6.58 -7.64
CA GLU A 174 33.75 7.06 -6.82
C GLU A 174 34.18 5.96 -5.85
N TYR A 175 35.50 5.82 -5.64
CA TYR A 175 36.10 4.68 -4.92
C TYR A 175 37.16 5.14 -3.90
N PRO A 176 36.86 5.29 -2.57
CA PRO A 176 35.52 5.14 -1.95
C PRO A 176 34.57 6.31 -2.22
N THR A 177 33.28 6.06 -2.12
CA THR A 177 32.23 7.10 -2.24
C THR A 177 32.03 7.78 -0.90
N GLN A 178 32.06 9.12 -0.88
CA GLN A 178 31.76 9.92 0.32
C GLN A 178 30.24 9.90 0.59
N ASP A 179 29.84 9.99 1.87
CA ASP A 179 28.42 9.95 2.27
C ASP A 179 27.56 10.99 1.53
N SER A 180 28.07 12.20 1.34
CA SER A 180 27.38 13.27 0.63
C SER A 180 27.15 12.99 -0.86
N GLN A 181 27.87 12.03 -1.44
CA GLN A 181 27.78 11.63 -2.85
C GLN A 181 26.94 10.36 -3.05
N LEU A 182 26.51 9.68 -1.99
CA LEU A 182 25.72 8.46 -2.10
C LEU A 182 24.38 8.65 -2.78
N GLN A 183 23.76 9.83 -2.66
CA GLN A 183 22.54 10.25 -3.37
C GLN A 183 21.42 9.19 -3.36
N LEU A 184 21.16 8.57 -2.22
CA LEU A 184 20.25 7.41 -2.09
C LEU A 184 18.80 7.68 -2.52
N ASN A 185 18.38 8.95 -2.62
CA ASN A 185 17.07 9.32 -3.17
C ASN A 185 16.90 8.92 -4.65
N GLN A 186 18.00 8.62 -5.35
CA GLN A 186 17.92 8.08 -6.72
C GLN A 186 17.22 6.71 -6.75
N ILE A 187 17.27 5.93 -5.68
CA ILE A 187 16.53 4.67 -5.55
C ILE A 187 15.02 4.93 -5.68
N ASP A 188 14.49 5.91 -4.94
CA ASP A 188 13.08 6.29 -5.01
C ASP A 188 12.70 6.83 -6.40
N MET A 189 13.59 7.62 -7.00
CA MET A 189 13.38 8.18 -8.32
C MET A 189 13.29 7.06 -9.37
N PHE A 190 14.19 6.08 -9.35
CA PHE A 190 14.16 4.94 -10.26
C PHE A 190 12.90 4.07 -10.05
N LYS A 191 12.53 3.76 -8.81
CA LYS A 191 11.30 3.01 -8.51
C LYS A 191 10.04 3.71 -9.03
N LYS A 192 9.99 5.04 -8.92
CA LYS A 192 8.86 5.83 -9.44
C LYS A 192 8.85 5.90 -10.96
N ARG A 193 10.03 6.01 -11.59
CA ARG A 193 10.16 6.13 -13.04
C ARG A 193 9.97 4.81 -13.77
N TYR A 194 10.43 3.72 -13.18
CA TYR A 194 10.42 2.39 -13.75
C TYR A 194 9.69 1.40 -12.82
N PRO A 195 8.36 1.49 -12.68
CA PRO A 195 7.60 0.72 -11.67
C PRO A 195 7.67 -0.80 -11.89
N ASP A 196 7.95 -1.24 -13.11
CA ASP A 196 8.04 -2.65 -13.48
C ASP A 196 9.49 -3.20 -13.45
N ILE A 197 10.46 -2.38 -13.05
CA ILE A 197 11.88 -2.75 -12.98
C ILE A 197 12.32 -2.85 -11.52
N THR A 198 12.99 -3.94 -11.19
CA THR A 198 13.60 -4.09 -9.87
C THR A 198 14.75 -3.12 -9.70
N VAL A 199 14.75 -2.39 -8.59
CA VAL A 199 15.79 -1.41 -8.25
C VAL A 199 16.61 -1.92 -7.08
N GLY A 200 17.92 -1.82 -7.22
CA GLY A 200 18.89 -2.17 -6.18
C GLY A 200 19.92 -1.06 -5.94
N TYR A 201 20.93 -1.41 -5.15
CA TYR A 201 22.01 -0.53 -4.72
C TYR A 201 23.35 -1.23 -4.83
N SER A 202 24.30 -0.62 -5.53
CA SER A 202 25.69 -1.07 -5.65
C SER A 202 26.60 -0.04 -4.97
N THR A 203 27.36 -0.47 -4.00
CA THR A 203 27.98 0.41 -3.00
C THR A 203 29.50 0.41 -3.06
N HIS A 204 30.12 1.61 -2.92
CA HIS A 204 31.58 1.78 -2.87
C HIS A 204 32.04 2.70 -1.73
N GLU A 205 31.16 2.97 -0.76
CA GLU A 205 31.49 3.72 0.44
C GLU A 205 32.51 2.97 1.33
N GLU A 206 33.04 3.65 2.32
CA GLU A 206 33.93 3.04 3.33
C GLU A 206 33.33 1.72 3.85
N PRO A 207 34.12 0.63 3.92
CA PRO A 207 33.62 -0.70 4.28
C PRO A 207 32.92 -0.81 5.64
N ASP A 208 33.24 0.09 6.57
CA ASP A 208 32.63 0.16 7.91
C ASP A 208 31.33 0.97 7.95
N ASN A 209 30.97 1.67 6.87
CA ASN A 209 29.68 2.35 6.77
C ASN A 209 28.55 1.34 6.64
N VAL A 210 27.75 1.22 7.69
CA VAL A 210 26.54 0.37 7.75
C VAL A 210 25.24 1.16 7.63
N GLU A 211 25.29 2.50 7.58
CA GLU A 211 24.09 3.32 7.52
C GLU A 211 23.51 3.36 6.10
N SER A 212 24.35 3.32 5.07
CA SER A 212 23.92 3.31 3.68
C SER A 212 23.03 2.11 3.35
N ILE A 213 23.36 0.91 3.84
CA ILE A 213 22.56 -0.29 3.62
C ILE A 213 21.20 -0.20 4.32
N LYS A 214 21.14 0.35 5.53
CA LYS A 214 19.86 0.55 6.25
C LYS A 214 18.95 1.48 5.46
N LEU A 215 19.48 2.58 4.96
CA LEU A 215 18.73 3.53 4.14
C LEU A 215 18.29 2.91 2.80
N ALA A 216 19.15 2.14 2.15
CA ALA A 216 18.79 1.46 0.89
C ALA A 216 17.67 0.43 1.11
N VAL A 217 17.71 -0.35 2.21
CA VAL A 217 16.62 -1.25 2.61
C VAL A 217 15.34 -0.46 2.86
N ALA A 218 15.41 0.63 3.63
CA ALA A 218 14.23 1.47 3.94
C ALA A 218 13.59 2.09 2.68
N LYS A 219 14.40 2.37 1.64
CA LYS A 219 13.93 2.82 0.32
C LYS A 219 13.40 1.69 -0.56
N GLY A 220 13.47 0.46 -0.09
CA GLY A 220 12.95 -0.73 -0.77
C GLY A 220 13.82 -1.20 -1.93
N SER A 221 15.13 -1.06 -1.84
CA SER A 221 16.05 -1.79 -2.71
C SER A 221 15.89 -3.28 -2.51
N MET A 222 16.01 -4.03 -3.62
CA MET A 222 15.86 -5.49 -3.63
C MET A 222 17.18 -6.22 -3.94
N ILE A 223 18.18 -5.51 -4.45
CA ILE A 223 19.48 -6.06 -4.80
C ILE A 223 20.55 -5.19 -4.16
N PHE A 224 21.51 -5.81 -3.49
CA PHE A 224 22.57 -5.12 -2.76
C PHE A 224 23.91 -5.73 -3.17
N GLU A 225 24.81 -4.91 -3.70
CA GLU A 225 26.10 -5.37 -4.20
C GLU A 225 27.23 -4.68 -3.44
N LYS A 226 28.20 -5.44 -2.94
CA LYS A 226 29.38 -4.92 -2.24
C LYS A 226 30.65 -5.70 -2.61
N HIS A 227 31.73 -4.96 -2.84
CA HIS A 227 33.05 -5.55 -3.08
C HIS A 227 33.58 -6.28 -1.84
N VAL A 228 34.13 -7.45 -2.03
CA VAL A 228 34.68 -8.29 -0.97
C VAL A 228 36.16 -8.59 -1.19
N ALA A 229 36.94 -8.70 -0.11
CA ALA A 229 38.35 -9.09 -0.15
C ALA A 229 38.77 -9.78 1.14
N ILE A 230 39.78 -10.65 1.04
CA ILE A 230 40.54 -11.14 2.19
C ILE A 230 41.97 -10.60 2.06
N GLU A 231 42.37 -9.80 3.03
CA GLU A 231 43.72 -9.26 3.10
C GLU A 231 44.72 -10.33 3.56
N THR A 232 45.84 -10.40 2.91
CA THR A 232 46.97 -11.25 3.27
C THR A 232 48.28 -10.47 3.07
N GLU A 233 49.40 -11.00 3.55
CA GLU A 233 50.72 -10.40 3.29
C GLU A 233 51.03 -10.28 1.77
N ALA A 234 50.59 -11.24 0.95
CA ALA A 234 50.78 -11.22 -0.49
C ALA A 234 49.75 -10.38 -1.24
N TYR A 235 48.55 -10.25 -0.73
CA TYR A 235 47.41 -9.64 -1.41
C TYR A 235 46.74 -8.57 -0.54
N PRO A 236 47.19 -7.29 -0.62
CA PRO A 236 46.55 -6.18 0.12
C PRO A 236 45.16 -5.89 -0.45
N LYS A 237 44.23 -5.54 0.44
CA LYS A 237 42.88 -5.10 0.02
C LYS A 237 42.87 -3.65 -0.46
N ASN A 238 41.96 -3.32 -1.36
CA ASN A 238 41.70 -1.93 -1.72
C ASN A 238 40.81 -1.23 -0.68
N ALA A 239 40.69 0.10 -0.76
CA ALA A 239 40.01 0.94 0.25
C ALA A 239 38.51 0.66 0.37
N TYR A 240 37.82 0.21 -0.68
CA TYR A 240 36.37 0.02 -0.75
C TYR A 240 35.90 -1.42 -0.63
N SER A 241 36.82 -2.40 -0.61
CA SER A 241 36.44 -3.83 -0.44
C SER A 241 36.34 -4.19 1.03
N SER A 242 35.27 -4.91 1.36
CA SER A 242 34.94 -5.34 2.70
C SER A 242 35.55 -6.68 3.05
N THR A 243 36.07 -6.78 4.27
CA THR A 243 36.51 -8.04 4.89
C THR A 243 35.33 -8.89 5.34
N PRO A 244 35.51 -10.17 5.68
CA PRO A 244 34.45 -11.01 6.25
C PRO A 244 33.75 -10.41 7.46
N SER A 245 34.49 -9.77 8.39
CA SER A 245 33.89 -9.11 9.56
C SER A 245 33.05 -7.88 9.20
N GLN A 246 33.49 -7.08 8.23
CA GLN A 246 32.75 -5.92 7.74
C GLN A 246 31.48 -6.33 7.00
N ILE A 247 31.52 -7.43 6.22
CA ILE A 247 30.32 -8.01 5.61
C ILE A 247 29.34 -8.56 6.66
N SER A 248 29.84 -9.18 7.75
CA SER A 248 28.95 -9.57 8.86
C SER A 248 28.18 -8.39 9.42
N ASN A 249 28.88 -7.28 9.73
CA ASN A 249 28.26 -6.06 10.23
C ASN A 249 27.27 -5.45 9.24
N TRP A 250 27.60 -5.45 7.96
CA TRP A 250 26.76 -4.97 6.88
C TRP A 250 25.45 -5.78 6.73
N LEU A 251 25.54 -7.12 6.81
CA LEU A 251 24.37 -8.01 6.78
C LEU A 251 23.53 -7.90 8.07
N GLU A 252 24.15 -7.75 9.22
CA GLU A 252 23.47 -7.50 10.49
C GLU A 252 22.68 -6.18 10.44
N ALA A 253 23.28 -5.12 9.87
CA ALA A 253 22.61 -3.84 9.67
C ALA A 253 21.43 -3.94 8.69
N ALA A 254 21.58 -4.72 7.62
CA ALA A 254 20.48 -5.01 6.69
C ALA A 254 19.34 -5.75 7.39
N ALA A 255 19.64 -6.81 8.15
CA ALA A 255 18.64 -7.57 8.91
C ALA A 255 17.91 -6.69 9.92
N GLN A 256 18.65 -5.82 10.63
CA GLN A 256 18.07 -4.84 11.54
C GLN A 256 17.15 -3.87 10.82
N ALA A 257 17.54 -3.38 9.64
CA ALA A 257 16.73 -2.47 8.84
C ALA A 257 15.41 -3.13 8.40
N TYR A 258 15.45 -4.37 7.90
CA TYR A 258 14.24 -5.13 7.56
C TYR A 258 13.31 -5.29 8.77
N ALA A 259 13.87 -5.64 9.93
CA ALA A 259 13.08 -5.76 11.16
C ALA A 259 12.44 -4.43 11.59
N MET A 260 13.16 -3.31 11.45
CA MET A 260 12.63 -1.98 11.78
C MET A 260 11.59 -1.47 10.76
N CYS A 261 11.78 -1.75 9.48
CA CYS A 261 10.83 -1.37 8.43
C CYS A 261 9.51 -2.13 8.55
N GLY A 262 9.55 -3.40 8.96
CA GLY A 262 8.36 -4.22 9.16
C GLY A 262 7.58 -4.48 7.86
N VAL A 263 6.26 -4.59 7.95
CA VAL A 263 5.38 -4.88 6.81
C VAL A 263 5.24 -3.67 5.88
N SER A 264 5.15 -3.93 4.59
CA SER A 264 4.98 -2.91 3.55
C SER A 264 3.63 -3.06 2.85
N GLY A 265 3.00 -1.92 2.52
CA GLY A 265 1.76 -1.89 1.75
C GLY A 265 0.48 -2.12 2.54
N GLU A 266 0.57 -2.50 3.81
CA GLU A 266 -0.57 -2.70 4.70
C GLU A 266 -0.30 -2.21 6.12
N ARG A 267 -1.37 -2.07 6.91
CA ARG A 267 -1.25 -1.71 8.32
C ARG A 267 -0.84 -2.92 9.14
N HIS A 268 0.26 -2.85 9.90
CA HIS A 268 0.70 -3.95 10.75
C HIS A 268 -0.30 -4.26 11.89
N VAL A 269 -0.31 -5.50 12.35
CA VAL A 269 -1.14 -5.94 13.49
C VAL A 269 -0.48 -5.48 14.80
N PHE A 270 -1.23 -4.72 15.59
CA PHE A 270 -0.76 -4.22 16.88
C PHE A 270 -0.64 -5.36 17.91
N SER A 271 0.34 -5.24 18.80
CA SER A 271 0.47 -6.14 19.94
C SER A 271 -0.67 -5.94 20.95
N GLU A 272 -1.06 -7.00 21.68
CA GLU A 272 -2.04 -6.88 22.77
C GLU A 272 -1.53 -5.96 23.88
N LYS A 273 -0.21 -5.88 24.08
CA LYS A 273 0.40 -4.93 25.00
C LYS A 273 0.11 -3.49 24.59
N GLU A 274 0.33 -3.12 23.30
CA GLU A 274 0.06 -1.78 22.81
C GLU A 274 -1.42 -1.39 22.98
N LYS A 275 -2.34 -2.32 22.62
CA LYS A 275 -3.79 -2.11 22.80
C LYS A 275 -4.15 -1.89 24.26
N SER A 276 -3.59 -2.69 25.16
CA SER A 276 -3.83 -2.59 26.61
C SER A 276 -3.29 -1.27 27.18
N ASP A 277 -2.04 -0.92 26.84
CA ASP A 277 -1.41 0.30 27.32
C ASP A 277 -2.22 1.53 26.86
N LEU A 278 -2.62 1.59 25.60
CA LEU A 278 -3.45 2.68 25.08
C LEU A 278 -4.85 2.73 25.70
N ARG A 279 -5.44 1.56 26.06
CA ARG A 279 -6.76 1.51 26.70
C ARG A 279 -6.74 2.22 28.05
N GLN A 280 -5.65 2.17 28.80
CA GLN A 280 -5.53 2.82 30.10
C GLN A 280 -5.67 4.35 30.03
N PHE A 281 -5.30 4.97 28.91
CA PHE A 281 -5.39 6.43 28.70
C PHE A 281 -6.72 6.88 28.10
N LYS A 282 -7.64 5.97 27.74
CA LYS A 282 -8.93 6.32 27.18
C LYS A 282 -9.89 6.77 28.27
N ARG A 283 -10.75 7.76 27.96
CA ARG A 283 -11.79 8.25 28.88
C ARG A 283 -12.95 7.27 28.94
N GLY A 284 -13.48 7.05 30.15
CA GLY A 284 -14.71 6.31 30.39
C GLY A 284 -15.95 7.19 30.22
N VAL A 285 -17.10 6.54 30.08
CA VAL A 285 -18.42 7.20 30.03
C VAL A 285 -19.07 7.13 31.38
N PHE A 286 -19.58 8.27 31.87
CA PHE A 286 -20.26 8.44 33.18
C PHE A 286 -21.59 9.11 32.98
N VAL A 287 -22.56 8.83 33.88
CA VAL A 287 -23.89 9.48 33.82
C VAL A 287 -23.91 10.76 34.62
N LYS A 288 -24.58 11.80 34.09
CA LYS A 288 -24.74 13.11 34.74
C LYS A 288 -25.89 13.15 35.77
N ARG A 289 -26.81 12.17 35.71
CA ARG A 289 -27.99 12.06 36.55
C ARG A 289 -28.27 10.63 36.94
N ASP A 290 -29.19 10.42 37.88
CA ASP A 290 -29.74 9.10 38.18
C ASP A 290 -30.49 8.57 36.94
N VAL A 291 -30.28 7.30 36.59
CA VAL A 291 -30.91 6.59 35.46
C VAL A 291 -31.53 5.29 35.98
N LYS A 292 -32.77 5.01 35.62
CA LYS A 292 -33.48 3.81 36.07
C LYS A 292 -33.24 2.60 35.20
N ALA A 293 -33.30 1.40 35.75
CA ALA A 293 -33.23 0.15 34.99
C ALA A 293 -34.27 0.16 33.86
N GLY A 294 -33.84 -0.26 32.66
CA GLY A 294 -34.64 -0.25 31.44
C GLY A 294 -34.68 1.10 30.70
N GLU A 295 -34.09 2.16 31.24
CA GLU A 295 -34.03 3.46 30.60
C GLU A 295 -32.93 3.51 29.52
N ILE A 296 -33.24 4.13 28.38
CA ILE A 296 -32.26 4.39 27.32
C ILE A 296 -31.41 5.57 27.75
N ILE A 297 -30.08 5.37 27.69
CA ILE A 297 -29.09 6.39 28.04
C ILE A 297 -28.81 7.24 26.79
N LYS A 298 -29.09 8.54 26.90
CA LYS A 298 -28.91 9.49 25.82
C LYS A 298 -27.53 10.18 25.93
N PRO A 299 -26.98 10.69 24.80
CA PRO A 299 -25.71 11.43 24.83
C PRO A 299 -25.66 12.58 25.81
N GLU A 300 -26.76 13.32 25.95
CA GLU A 300 -26.91 14.44 26.89
C GLU A 300 -26.89 14.01 28.36
N ASP A 301 -27.20 12.74 28.64
CA ASP A 301 -27.16 12.17 30.00
C ASP A 301 -25.74 11.78 30.44
N CYS A 302 -24.76 11.85 29.49
CA CYS A 302 -23.41 11.37 29.71
C CYS A 302 -22.36 12.48 29.72
N TYR A 303 -21.24 12.18 30.40
CA TYR A 303 -19.97 12.92 30.27
C TYR A 303 -18.80 11.94 30.21
N PHE A 304 -17.64 12.43 29.76
CA PHE A 304 -16.46 11.60 29.49
C PHE A 304 -15.30 12.05 30.35
N SER A 305 -14.79 11.17 31.21
CA SER A 305 -13.74 11.51 32.18
C SER A 305 -12.72 10.39 32.35
N TRP A 306 -11.64 10.69 33.05
CA TRP A 306 -10.55 9.79 33.40
C TRP A 306 -10.22 10.00 34.91
N PRO A 307 -9.84 8.98 35.66
CA PRO A 307 -9.67 7.57 35.27
C PRO A 307 -10.99 6.84 35.08
N LYS A 308 -10.92 5.59 34.62
CA LYS A 308 -12.05 4.71 34.35
C LYS A 308 -11.81 3.32 34.93
N ASP A 309 -12.89 2.52 35.08
CA ASP A 309 -12.81 1.12 35.45
C ASP A 309 -12.45 0.24 34.21
N ASP A 310 -11.94 -0.99 34.47
CA ASP A 310 -11.45 -1.85 33.40
C ASP A 310 -12.53 -2.28 32.39
N ASP A 311 -13.73 -2.64 32.85
CA ASP A 311 -14.88 -3.02 31.98
C ASP A 311 -15.81 -1.86 31.62
N GLN A 312 -15.33 -0.65 31.77
CA GLN A 312 -16.14 0.55 31.51
C GLN A 312 -16.20 0.85 30.00
N LEU A 313 -17.40 1.27 29.55
CA LEU A 313 -17.64 1.82 28.23
C LEU A 313 -16.75 3.05 28.03
N LEU A 314 -16.06 3.09 26.90
CA LEU A 314 -15.14 4.17 26.56
C LEU A 314 -15.83 5.25 25.72
N ALA A 315 -15.32 6.47 25.77
CA ALA A 315 -15.72 7.54 24.87
C ALA A 315 -15.57 7.12 23.39
N ASN A 316 -14.61 6.24 23.09
CA ASN A 316 -14.38 5.69 21.77
C ASN A 316 -15.50 4.76 21.27
N ASP A 317 -16.20 4.10 22.19
CA ASP A 317 -17.29 3.17 21.88
C ASP A 317 -18.65 3.90 21.81
N PHE A 318 -18.70 5.15 22.31
CA PHE A 318 -19.91 5.95 22.40
C PHE A 318 -20.12 6.74 21.10
N SER A 319 -20.93 6.22 20.21
CA SER A 319 -21.22 6.84 18.92
C SER A 319 -22.72 7.01 18.71
N LYS A 320 -23.13 7.89 17.78
CA LYS A 320 -24.53 8.10 17.39
C LYS A 320 -25.23 6.84 16.84
N TYR A 321 -24.46 5.81 16.50
CA TYR A 321 -24.98 4.52 16.01
C TYR A 321 -25.18 3.50 17.12
N MET A 322 -24.74 3.81 18.34
CA MET A 322 -24.83 2.94 19.49
C MET A 322 -25.98 3.39 20.39
N GLN A 323 -26.83 2.47 20.79
CA GLN A 323 -27.86 2.69 21.79
C GLN A 323 -27.56 1.83 23.02
N PHE A 324 -27.61 2.44 24.16
CA PHE A 324 -27.33 1.80 25.45
C PHE A 324 -28.57 1.86 26.32
N THR A 325 -29.01 0.72 26.88
CA THR A 325 -30.08 0.61 27.84
C THR A 325 -29.51 -0.01 29.11
N THR A 326 -29.70 0.63 30.26
CA THR A 326 -29.17 0.08 31.51
C THR A 326 -30.04 -1.05 32.05
N LYS A 327 -29.39 -2.11 32.55
CA LYS A 327 -30.02 -3.27 33.21
C LYS A 327 -30.30 -3.02 34.69
N ARG A 328 -29.70 -1.99 35.29
CA ARG A 328 -29.86 -1.62 36.72
C ARG A 328 -29.99 -0.15 36.89
N ASP A 329 -30.43 0.26 38.08
CA ASP A 329 -30.40 1.67 38.49
C ASP A 329 -28.93 2.14 38.56
N LEU A 330 -28.68 3.33 37.98
CA LEU A 330 -27.43 4.04 38.04
C LEU A 330 -27.59 5.33 38.79
N LYS A 331 -26.59 5.69 39.59
CA LYS A 331 -26.54 6.98 40.28
C LYS A 331 -25.71 7.95 39.45
N ARG A 332 -25.92 9.23 39.66
CA ARG A 332 -25.07 10.29 39.12
C ARG A 332 -23.60 9.96 39.39
N ASP A 333 -22.76 10.16 38.39
CA ASP A 333 -21.32 9.89 38.34
C ASP A 333 -20.96 8.40 38.31
N ASP A 334 -21.93 7.47 38.23
CA ASP A 334 -21.63 6.07 37.96
C ASP A 334 -21.02 5.89 36.54
N GLY A 335 -19.99 5.04 36.43
CA GLY A 335 -19.43 4.59 35.15
C GLY A 335 -20.35 3.57 34.46
N LEU A 336 -20.46 3.66 33.14
CA LEU A 336 -21.21 2.72 32.33
C LEU A 336 -20.37 1.46 32.09
N LEU A 337 -20.65 0.38 32.79
CA LEU A 337 -19.98 -0.92 32.61
C LEU A 337 -20.72 -1.77 31.59
N PHE A 338 -20.01 -2.41 30.64
CA PHE A 338 -20.61 -3.26 29.61
C PHE A 338 -21.51 -4.34 30.20
N ALA A 339 -21.12 -4.97 31.31
CA ALA A 339 -21.90 -5.99 31.99
C ALA A 339 -23.31 -5.53 32.38
N HIS A 340 -23.48 -4.23 32.63
CA HIS A 340 -24.74 -3.64 33.09
C HIS A 340 -25.58 -2.99 31.98
N LEU A 341 -25.17 -3.16 30.70
CA LEU A 341 -25.82 -2.55 29.56
C LEU A 341 -26.40 -3.60 28.59
N HIS A 342 -27.54 -3.28 28.00
CA HIS A 342 -27.92 -3.80 26.69
C HIS A 342 -27.35 -2.83 25.65
N VAL A 343 -26.59 -3.35 24.71
CA VAL A 343 -25.92 -2.57 23.67
C VAL A 343 -26.52 -2.94 22.31
N GLN A 344 -27.10 -1.96 21.61
CA GLN A 344 -27.55 -2.12 20.24
C GLN A 344 -26.61 -1.31 19.33
N ASN A 345 -25.95 -1.99 18.40
CA ASN A 345 -25.04 -1.38 17.43
C ASN A 345 -25.70 -1.34 16.05
N ASN A 346 -26.06 -0.14 15.62
CA ASN A 346 -26.73 0.08 14.33
C ASN A 346 -25.74 0.41 13.19
N ARG A 347 -24.43 0.41 13.47
CA ARG A 347 -23.42 0.85 12.49
C ARG A 347 -23.41 -0.02 11.24
N GLU A 348 -23.48 -1.34 11.41
CA GLU A 348 -23.50 -2.29 10.30
C GLU A 348 -24.73 -2.09 9.42
N LYS A 349 -25.90 -1.96 10.03
CA LYS A 349 -27.16 -1.70 9.31
C LYS A 349 -27.10 -0.38 8.53
N VAL A 350 -26.58 0.68 9.14
CA VAL A 350 -26.39 1.98 8.46
C VAL A 350 -25.43 1.84 7.29
N HIS A 351 -24.33 1.08 7.45
CA HIS A 351 -23.38 0.85 6.37
C HIS A 351 -24.02 0.10 5.20
N GLN A 352 -24.79 -0.95 5.45
CA GLN A 352 -25.53 -1.70 4.43
C GLN A 352 -26.51 -0.80 3.69
N ILE A 353 -27.27 0.07 4.42
CA ILE A 353 -28.18 1.05 3.82
C ILE A 353 -27.43 1.97 2.85
N VAL A 354 -26.29 2.51 3.28
CA VAL A 354 -25.45 3.40 2.46
C VAL A 354 -24.94 2.69 1.19
N GLN A 355 -24.49 1.46 1.31
CA GLN A 355 -24.05 0.67 0.15
C GLN A 355 -25.20 0.48 -0.85
N SER A 356 -26.38 0.03 -0.39
CA SER A 356 -27.55 -0.19 -1.25
C SER A 356 -28.01 1.11 -1.92
N VAL A 357 -27.99 2.24 -1.21
CA VAL A 357 -28.30 3.56 -1.77
C VAL A 357 -27.30 3.95 -2.87
N ASN A 358 -26.01 3.77 -2.63
CA ASN A 358 -24.96 4.06 -3.62
C ASN A 358 -25.09 3.18 -4.88
N GLU A 359 -25.42 1.92 -4.72
CA GLU A 359 -25.66 1.00 -5.85
C GLU A 359 -26.86 1.46 -6.68
N LEU A 360 -27.99 1.79 -6.05
CA LEU A 360 -29.17 2.29 -6.74
C LEU A 360 -28.88 3.61 -7.48
N VAL A 361 -28.19 4.54 -6.86
CA VAL A 361 -27.79 5.82 -7.47
C VAL A 361 -26.89 5.57 -8.71
N LYS A 362 -25.92 4.69 -8.61
CA LYS A 362 -25.05 4.32 -9.74
C LYS A 362 -25.84 3.68 -10.90
N GLN A 363 -26.72 2.75 -10.58
CA GLN A 363 -27.57 2.06 -11.60
C GLN A 363 -28.57 3.00 -12.27
N SER A 364 -29.12 3.98 -11.54
CA SER A 364 -30.12 4.92 -12.07
C SER A 364 -29.57 5.95 -13.04
N ASN A 365 -28.26 6.18 -13.08
CA ASN A 365 -27.60 7.29 -13.77
C ASN A 365 -28.14 8.68 -13.38
N VAL A 366 -28.73 8.83 -12.20
CA VAL A 366 -29.16 10.11 -11.63
C VAL A 366 -27.98 10.77 -10.92
N PRO A 367 -27.56 11.98 -11.32
CA PRO A 367 -26.47 12.67 -10.64
C PRO A 367 -26.90 13.18 -9.25
N VAL A 368 -26.41 12.54 -8.20
CA VAL A 368 -26.65 12.96 -6.82
C VAL A 368 -25.37 13.56 -6.26
N PRO A 369 -25.38 14.82 -5.75
CA PRO A 369 -24.18 15.46 -5.21
C PRO A 369 -23.71 14.80 -3.90
N GLY A 370 -22.48 14.32 -3.88
CA GLY A 370 -21.91 13.66 -2.70
C GLY A 370 -21.51 14.57 -1.54
N TRP A 371 -21.48 15.88 -1.76
CA TRP A 371 -21.21 16.86 -0.71
C TRP A 371 -22.42 17.15 0.21
N ALA A 372 -23.64 16.78 -0.21
CA ALA A 372 -24.85 16.98 0.58
C ALA A 372 -25.02 15.84 1.59
N ASP A 373 -25.61 16.17 2.74
CA ASP A 373 -25.90 15.19 3.79
C ASP A 373 -26.96 14.18 3.33
N LEU A 374 -26.76 12.91 3.68
CA LEU A 374 -27.75 11.85 3.52
C LEU A 374 -28.56 11.72 4.82
N GLU A 375 -29.87 11.93 4.76
CA GLU A 375 -30.79 11.60 5.82
C GLU A 375 -31.35 10.18 5.61
N ILE A 376 -31.14 9.29 6.57
CA ILE A 376 -31.80 7.98 6.66
C ILE A 376 -33.00 8.15 7.56
N SER A 377 -34.23 8.13 7.00
CA SER A 377 -35.48 8.17 7.73
C SER A 377 -35.98 6.75 7.99
N HIS A 378 -36.10 6.38 9.26
CA HIS A 378 -36.54 5.05 9.70
C HIS A 378 -37.75 5.19 10.62
N HIS A 379 -38.95 5.30 10.02
CA HIS A 379 -40.22 5.68 10.66
C HIS A 379 -40.57 4.81 11.86
N TYR A 380 -40.40 3.50 11.77
CA TYR A 380 -40.70 2.51 12.81
C TYR A 380 -39.44 1.92 13.47
N GLY A 381 -38.30 2.60 13.39
CA GLY A 381 -36.99 2.14 13.85
C GLY A 381 -36.14 1.58 12.74
N ILE A 382 -34.82 1.54 12.98
CA ILE A 382 -33.83 1.16 11.94
C ILE A 382 -33.95 -0.33 11.52
N ASP A 383 -34.45 -1.18 12.42
CA ASP A 383 -34.65 -2.61 12.12
C ASP A 383 -35.74 -2.84 11.07
N LYS A 384 -36.68 -1.89 10.92
CA LYS A 384 -37.77 -1.90 9.93
C LYS A 384 -37.47 -1.00 8.73
N PHE A 385 -36.22 -0.57 8.56
CA PHE A 385 -35.85 0.36 7.49
C PHE A 385 -36.11 -0.22 6.10
N ASP A 386 -35.87 -1.52 5.89
CA ASP A 386 -36.04 -2.18 4.59
C ASP A 386 -37.52 -2.18 4.13
N GLU A 387 -38.47 -2.04 5.05
CA GLU A 387 -39.91 -2.01 4.76
C GLU A 387 -40.48 -0.59 4.78
N TYR A 388 -40.12 0.23 5.79
CA TYR A 388 -40.70 1.54 6.02
C TYR A 388 -39.68 2.69 6.06
N GLY A 389 -38.51 2.48 5.51
CA GLY A 389 -37.45 3.48 5.43
C GLY A 389 -37.48 4.25 4.12
N ILE A 390 -36.86 5.42 4.14
CA ILE A 390 -36.43 6.15 2.94
C ILE A 390 -35.12 6.85 3.22
N THR A 391 -34.41 7.19 2.16
CA THR A 391 -33.24 8.08 2.26
C THR A 391 -33.48 9.36 1.50
N MET A 392 -32.98 10.48 2.03
CA MET A 392 -33.15 11.79 1.42
C MET A 392 -31.81 12.53 1.34
N VAL A 393 -31.58 13.21 0.23
CA VAL A 393 -30.43 14.11 0.03
C VAL A 393 -30.98 15.51 -0.22
N THR A 394 -30.79 16.41 0.73
CA THR A 394 -31.25 17.81 0.59
C THR A 394 -30.14 18.61 -0.09
N ILE A 395 -30.41 19.09 -1.30
CA ILE A 395 -29.49 19.89 -2.10
C ILE A 395 -29.51 21.36 -1.72
N VAL A 396 -30.72 21.89 -1.55
CA VAL A 396 -30.93 23.29 -1.15
C VAL A 396 -32.21 23.38 -0.32
N ASN A 397 -32.23 24.24 0.70
CA ASN A 397 -33.40 24.61 1.45
C ASN A 397 -33.29 26.11 1.79
N ARG A 398 -34.01 26.94 1.03
CA ARG A 398 -34.11 28.41 1.16
C ARG A 398 -35.56 28.81 0.99
N ASP A 399 -35.87 29.81 0.18
CA ASP A 399 -37.23 30.14 -0.23
C ASP A 399 -37.90 29.05 -1.06
N TYR A 400 -37.06 28.13 -1.59
CA TYR A 400 -37.45 26.89 -2.21
C TYR A 400 -36.56 25.75 -1.69
N CYS A 401 -37.05 24.52 -1.76
CA CYS A 401 -36.30 23.34 -1.39
C CYS A 401 -36.20 22.35 -2.56
N LYS A 402 -35.02 21.75 -2.71
CA LYS A 402 -34.78 20.64 -3.63
C LYS A 402 -34.17 19.48 -2.87
N LYS A 403 -34.79 18.30 -2.98
CA LYS A 403 -34.29 17.04 -2.42
C LYS A 403 -34.33 15.92 -3.43
N TYR A 404 -33.49 14.94 -3.22
CA TYR A 404 -33.70 13.61 -3.78
C TYR A 404 -34.25 12.69 -2.69
N ILE A 405 -35.36 12.01 -2.98
CA ILE A 405 -35.92 10.92 -2.18
C ILE A 405 -35.52 9.63 -2.87
N ILE A 406 -34.78 8.78 -2.15
CA ILE A 406 -34.23 7.52 -2.69
C ILE A 406 -34.89 6.40 -1.90
N MET A 407 -35.62 5.54 -2.57
CA MET A 407 -36.27 4.35 -2.03
C MET A 407 -35.59 3.09 -2.53
N LEU A 408 -35.21 2.21 -1.63
CA LEU A 408 -34.73 0.88 -1.96
C LEU A 408 -35.90 -0.05 -2.35
N PRO A 409 -35.65 -1.18 -3.06
CA PRO A 409 -36.71 -2.10 -3.45
C PRO A 409 -37.57 -2.57 -2.27
N GLY A 410 -38.89 -2.52 -2.43
CA GLY A 410 -39.87 -2.97 -1.43
C GLY A 410 -40.23 -1.96 -0.34
N GLN A 411 -39.64 -0.79 -0.34
CA GLN A 411 -39.93 0.22 0.68
C GLN A 411 -41.28 0.93 0.50
N ASN A 412 -41.87 1.27 1.63
CA ASN A 412 -43.15 1.99 1.75
C ASN A 412 -42.95 3.24 2.58
N HIS A 413 -43.31 4.40 2.03
CA HIS A 413 -43.37 5.64 2.81
C HIS A 413 -44.76 5.79 3.43
N PRO A 414 -44.87 5.90 4.78
CA PRO A 414 -46.14 6.05 5.47
C PRO A 414 -46.86 7.33 5.10
N GLU A 415 -48.21 7.33 5.24
CA GLU A 415 -49.03 8.48 4.93
C GLU A 415 -48.68 9.68 5.80
N GLN A 416 -48.47 10.81 5.14
CA GLN A 416 -48.21 12.10 5.76
C GLN A 416 -48.89 13.24 5.00
N TYR A 417 -48.92 14.42 5.57
CA TYR A 417 -49.29 15.66 4.89
C TYR A 417 -48.50 16.84 5.45
N HIS A 418 -48.45 17.93 4.68
CA HIS A 418 -47.83 19.20 5.07
C HIS A 418 -48.88 20.27 5.17
N LYS A 419 -48.76 21.16 6.13
CA LYS A 419 -49.71 22.30 6.28
C LYS A 419 -49.28 23.54 5.51
N GLN A 420 -47.98 23.73 5.32
CA GLN A 420 -47.40 24.92 4.71
C GLN A 420 -46.72 24.61 3.38
N LYS A 421 -46.05 23.46 3.29
CA LYS A 421 -45.23 23.11 2.16
C LYS A 421 -46.07 22.59 0.99
N GLU A 422 -45.87 23.15 -0.22
CA GLU A 422 -46.29 22.57 -1.49
C GLU A 422 -45.12 21.82 -2.07
N GLU A 423 -45.34 20.62 -2.58
CA GLU A 423 -44.31 19.74 -3.17
C GLU A 423 -44.66 19.42 -4.61
N THR A 424 -43.61 19.33 -5.45
CA THR A 424 -43.70 18.77 -6.79
C THR A 424 -42.68 17.63 -6.91
N PHE A 425 -43.20 16.44 -7.12
CA PHE A 425 -42.38 15.24 -7.34
C PHE A 425 -42.15 15.04 -8.83
N VAL A 426 -40.91 14.86 -9.22
CA VAL A 426 -40.48 14.44 -10.57
C VAL A 426 -39.86 13.06 -10.45
N ILE A 427 -40.42 12.07 -11.12
CA ILE A 427 -39.90 10.70 -11.06
C ILE A 427 -38.69 10.59 -11.99
N LEU A 428 -37.52 10.45 -11.40
CA LEU A 428 -36.26 10.35 -12.15
C LEU A 428 -35.88 8.91 -12.51
N HIS A 429 -36.23 7.95 -11.64
CA HIS A 429 -35.92 6.53 -11.82
C HIS A 429 -36.95 5.66 -11.10
N GLY A 430 -37.28 4.51 -11.68
CA GLY A 430 -38.22 3.54 -11.11
C GLY A 430 -39.69 3.86 -11.35
N GLU A 431 -40.56 3.07 -10.68
CA GLU A 431 -42.01 3.20 -10.69
C GLU A 431 -42.50 3.25 -9.24
N PHE A 432 -43.49 4.09 -8.96
CA PHE A 432 -44.03 4.30 -7.63
C PHE A 432 -45.54 4.10 -7.64
N GLU A 433 -46.04 3.34 -6.66
CA GLU A 433 -47.47 3.34 -6.30
C GLU A 433 -47.67 4.46 -5.28
N MET A 434 -48.55 5.40 -5.60
CA MET A 434 -48.84 6.57 -4.75
C MET A 434 -50.31 6.60 -4.41
N ALA A 435 -50.62 7.12 -3.20
CA ALA A 435 -51.97 7.46 -2.81
C ALA A 435 -52.02 8.96 -2.46
N LEU A 436 -52.94 9.70 -3.07
CA LEU A 436 -53.22 11.13 -2.78
C LEU A 436 -54.63 11.25 -2.28
N ASP A 437 -54.83 11.67 -1.02
CA ASP A 437 -56.13 11.69 -0.29
C ASP A 437 -56.89 10.34 -0.44
N GLY A 438 -56.14 9.24 -0.45
CA GLY A 438 -56.68 7.87 -0.60
C GLY A 438 -56.86 7.39 -2.05
N GLU A 439 -56.74 8.27 -3.06
CA GLU A 439 -56.86 7.89 -4.47
C GLU A 439 -55.56 7.30 -5.00
N PRO A 440 -55.57 6.04 -5.47
CA PRO A 440 -54.35 5.36 -5.93
C PRO A 440 -53.91 5.89 -7.31
N ARG A 441 -52.61 5.99 -7.51
CA ARG A 441 -51.97 6.41 -8.75
C ARG A 441 -50.65 5.68 -8.94
N ILE A 442 -50.32 5.31 -10.17
CA ILE A 442 -49.01 4.85 -10.56
C ILE A 442 -48.26 6.00 -11.21
N ALA A 443 -47.02 6.25 -10.70
CA ALA A 443 -46.13 7.26 -11.18
C ALA A 443 -44.87 6.62 -11.79
N LYS A 444 -44.52 7.01 -13.00
CA LYS A 444 -43.40 6.45 -13.77
C LYS A 444 -42.35 7.52 -14.10
N ARG A 445 -41.18 7.09 -14.53
CA ARG A 445 -40.11 8.00 -14.94
C ARG A 445 -40.61 9.04 -15.93
N GLY A 446 -40.39 10.32 -15.60
CA GLY A 446 -40.82 11.49 -16.36
C GLY A 446 -42.12 12.10 -15.87
N ASP A 447 -42.89 11.43 -15.01
CA ASP A 447 -44.11 12.00 -14.44
C ASP A 447 -43.79 13.11 -13.46
N VAL A 448 -44.66 14.15 -13.45
CA VAL A 448 -44.60 15.29 -12.57
C VAL A 448 -45.90 15.38 -11.78
N ILE A 449 -45.80 15.41 -10.45
CA ILE A 449 -46.95 15.35 -9.55
C ILE A 449 -46.83 16.46 -8.51
N THR A 450 -47.81 17.40 -8.50
CA THR A 450 -47.86 18.45 -7.49
C THR A 450 -48.77 18.03 -6.34
N ILE A 451 -48.26 18.15 -5.12
CA ILE A 451 -48.93 17.85 -3.87
C ILE A 451 -49.12 19.16 -3.12
N LYS A 452 -50.38 19.60 -3.00
CA LYS A 452 -50.76 20.87 -2.34
C LYS A 452 -50.72 20.74 -0.80
N PRO A 453 -50.50 21.82 -0.07
CA PRO A 453 -50.68 21.83 1.38
C PRO A 453 -52.00 21.17 1.80
N GLY A 454 -51.94 20.32 2.83
CA GLY A 454 -53.09 19.57 3.35
C GLY A 454 -53.37 18.23 2.67
N THR A 455 -52.85 17.97 1.46
CA THR A 455 -53.06 16.68 0.76
C THR A 455 -52.28 15.55 1.47
N ARG A 456 -53.03 14.52 1.88
CA ARG A 456 -52.42 13.29 2.43
C ARG A 456 -51.81 12.49 1.32
N HIS A 457 -50.58 12.04 1.52
CA HIS A 457 -49.86 11.28 0.51
C HIS A 457 -49.03 10.15 1.14
N ALA A 458 -49.05 9.02 0.47
CA ALA A 458 -48.18 7.85 0.73
C ALA A 458 -47.63 7.36 -0.59
N PHE A 459 -46.51 6.68 -0.57
CA PHE A 459 -45.96 6.09 -1.77
C PHE A 459 -45.05 4.88 -1.46
N SER A 460 -44.96 3.97 -2.39
CA SER A 460 -44.12 2.76 -2.30
C SER A 460 -43.47 2.48 -3.65
N SER A 461 -42.40 1.67 -3.64
CA SER A 461 -41.75 1.21 -4.86
C SER A 461 -41.28 -0.23 -4.71
N ALA A 462 -41.85 -1.14 -5.50
CA ALA A 462 -41.47 -2.55 -5.49
C ALA A 462 -40.02 -2.76 -6.01
N GLY A 463 -39.60 -2.01 -7.02
CA GLY A 463 -38.28 -2.08 -7.64
C GLY A 463 -37.27 -1.07 -7.13
N GLY A 464 -37.69 -0.19 -6.21
CA GLY A 464 -36.89 0.97 -5.82
C GLY A 464 -36.95 2.10 -6.83
N GLY A 465 -36.54 3.30 -6.44
CA GLY A 465 -36.55 4.44 -7.34
C GLY A 465 -36.04 5.74 -6.71
N ILE A 466 -35.99 6.78 -7.54
CA ILE A 466 -35.53 8.12 -7.16
C ILE A 466 -36.55 9.16 -7.61
N ILE A 467 -37.02 9.95 -6.64
CA ILE A 467 -37.87 11.11 -6.84
C ILE A 467 -37.05 12.37 -6.60
N GLU A 468 -37.16 13.35 -7.49
CA GLU A 468 -36.76 14.73 -7.21
C GLU A 468 -37.92 15.47 -6.61
N GLU A 469 -37.82 15.92 -5.37
CA GLU A 469 -38.74 16.82 -4.72
C GLU A 469 -38.28 18.25 -4.93
N ILE A 470 -39.12 19.04 -5.56
CA ILE A 470 -39.02 20.51 -5.62
C ILE A 470 -40.16 21.06 -4.79
N SER A 471 -39.88 21.88 -3.79
CA SER A 471 -40.92 22.37 -2.88
C SER A 471 -40.64 23.79 -2.44
N THR A 472 -41.64 24.42 -1.81
CA THR A 472 -41.42 25.61 -0.97
C THR A 472 -40.49 25.26 0.19
N THR A 473 -40.11 26.24 1.00
CA THR A 473 -39.23 26.04 2.16
C THR A 473 -39.63 24.81 2.99
N HIS A 474 -38.65 23.93 3.23
CA HIS A 474 -38.89 22.79 4.13
C HIS A 474 -38.70 23.21 5.59
N PHE A 475 -39.73 23.05 6.38
CA PHE A 475 -39.74 23.25 7.84
C PHE A 475 -39.67 21.90 8.55
N VAL A 476 -38.77 21.75 9.52
CA VAL A 476 -38.54 20.50 10.27
C VAL A 476 -39.81 19.96 10.93
N ASN A 477 -40.73 20.83 11.32
CA ASN A 477 -41.95 20.49 12.05
C ASN A 477 -43.23 20.49 11.18
N ASP A 478 -43.12 20.54 9.84
CA ASP A 478 -44.28 20.57 8.93
C ASP A 478 -44.60 19.21 8.27
N SER A 479 -44.05 18.10 8.79
CA SER A 479 -44.43 16.73 8.38
C SER A 479 -45.33 16.11 9.42
N TYR A 480 -46.60 15.88 9.09
CA TYR A 480 -47.62 15.31 9.95
C TYR A 480 -48.00 13.93 9.48
N TYR A 481 -47.55 12.90 10.20
CA TYR A 481 -47.88 11.49 9.93
C TYR A 481 -49.25 11.16 10.49
N THR A 482 -50.03 10.36 9.77
CA THR A 482 -51.35 9.87 10.24
C THR A 482 -51.24 8.79 11.28
N ASP A 483 -50.11 8.04 11.31
CA ASP A 483 -49.82 7.05 12.33
C ASP A 483 -49.16 7.68 13.57
N PRO A 484 -49.82 7.63 14.77
CA PRO A 484 -49.27 8.21 15.99
C PRO A 484 -47.93 7.63 16.42
N SER A 485 -47.67 6.35 16.14
CA SER A 485 -46.41 5.68 16.54
C SER A 485 -45.17 6.29 15.90
N ILE A 486 -45.30 6.86 14.69
CA ILE A 486 -44.22 7.57 14.01
C ILE A 486 -43.97 8.93 14.69
N VAL A 487 -45.04 9.62 15.14
CA VAL A 487 -44.92 10.91 15.81
C VAL A 487 -44.17 10.75 17.16
N GLU A 488 -44.39 9.65 17.85
CA GLU A 488 -43.74 9.33 19.12
C GLU A 488 -42.26 8.95 18.95
N ASN A 489 -41.87 8.41 17.79
CA ASN A 489 -40.48 8.06 17.49
C ASN A 489 -39.63 9.28 17.20
N LYS A 490 -39.04 9.88 18.25
CA LYS A 490 -38.15 11.06 18.11
C LYS A 490 -36.78 10.76 17.52
N ASN A 491 -36.39 9.50 17.50
CA ASN A 491 -35.06 9.05 17.00
C ASN A 491 -35.12 8.43 15.58
N ARG A 492 -36.15 8.80 14.79
CA ARG A 492 -36.43 8.20 13.47
C ARG A 492 -35.54 8.68 12.33
N LYS A 493 -34.52 9.49 12.61
CA LYS A 493 -33.60 10.06 11.58
C LYS A 493 -32.15 9.89 11.95
N THR A 494 -31.36 9.45 10.98
CA THR A 494 -29.90 9.40 11.07
C THR A 494 -29.30 10.23 9.94
N LEU A 495 -28.46 11.21 10.28
CA LEU A 495 -27.85 12.12 9.32
C LEU A 495 -26.38 11.75 9.11
N LEU A 496 -25.95 11.64 7.86
CA LEU A 496 -24.59 11.31 7.44
C LEU A 496 -24.03 12.44 6.59
N SER A 497 -22.93 13.05 7.05
CA SER A 497 -22.25 14.15 6.34
C SER A 497 -21.27 13.64 5.27
N TYR A 498 -20.93 12.36 5.28
CA TYR A 498 -20.06 11.71 4.31
C TYR A 498 -20.58 10.29 4.05
N TRP A 499 -20.99 9.98 2.82
CA TRP A 499 -21.70 8.75 2.50
C TRP A 499 -21.46 8.19 1.10
N ILE A 500 -20.95 8.98 0.14
CA ILE A 500 -20.56 8.47 -1.17
C ILE A 500 -19.22 7.75 -1.05
N LEU A 501 -19.19 6.51 -1.50
CA LEU A 501 -18.04 5.61 -1.54
C LEU A 501 -17.46 5.51 -2.96
#